data_5e5f9048d4293ddf12b07889584551e4
#
_entry.id   5e5f9048d4293ddf12b07889584551e4
#
_cell.length_a   1.000
_cell.length_b   1.000
_cell.length_c   1.000
_cell.angle_alpha   90.00
_cell.angle_beta   90.00
_cell.angle_gamma   90.00
#
_symmetry.space_group_name_H-M   'P 1'
#
loop_
_entity.id
_entity.type
_entity.pdbx_description
1 polymer ?
#
loop_
_entity_poly.entity_id
_entity_poly.type
_entity_poly.pdbx_seq_one_letter_code
_entity_poly.pdbx_strand_id
1 'polypeptide(L)'
;MITVYSKPLCGYCDMAKQWLTKHEIEFEEIRVDTNQEARQFLLDQGHKMIPQIYFNGKLLVEGGGQALVRMDPNQIKKLVGEIKDVGDIQL
;
A
#
# COMPACT_ATOMS: atom_id res chain seq x y z
N MET A 1 -3.99 -2.66 -8.33
CA MET A 1 -4.43 -1.66 -7.33
C MET A 1 -3.59 -1.77 -6.08
N ILE A 2 -3.29 -0.65 -5.48
CA ILE A 2 -2.56 -0.62 -4.22
C ILE A 2 -3.47 -1.10 -3.09
N THR A 3 -2.94 -1.92 -2.21
CA THR A 3 -3.64 -2.38 -1.02
C THR A 3 -2.97 -1.79 0.22
N VAL A 4 -3.75 -1.12 1.05
CA VAL A 4 -3.30 -0.61 2.34
C VAL A 4 -3.86 -1.52 3.43
N TYR A 5 -2.98 -2.25 4.10
CA TYR A 5 -3.38 -3.06 5.25
C TYR A 5 -3.38 -2.18 6.48
N SER A 6 -4.52 -2.04 7.11
CA SER A 6 -4.72 -1.07 8.19
C SER A 6 -5.41 -1.69 9.40
N LYS A 7 -5.49 -0.88 10.48
CA LYS A 7 -6.22 -1.24 11.70
C LYS A 7 -6.83 0.02 12.28
N PRO A 8 -7.80 -0.09 13.21
CA PRO A 8 -8.38 1.08 13.84
C PRO A 8 -7.37 1.79 14.74
N LEU A 9 -7.60 3.07 14.99
CA LEU A 9 -6.80 3.90 15.88
C LEU A 9 -5.31 3.90 15.48
N CYS A 10 -5.06 3.99 14.20
CA CYS A 10 -3.72 3.96 13.64
C CYS A 10 -3.46 5.26 12.88
N GLY A 11 -2.68 6.16 13.47
CA GLY A 11 -2.38 7.45 12.85
C GLY A 11 -1.66 7.33 11.52
N TYR A 12 -0.71 6.42 11.42
CA TYR A 12 0.02 6.23 10.16
C TYR A 12 -0.83 5.58 9.08
N CYS A 13 -1.82 4.76 9.46
CA CYS A 13 -2.77 4.24 8.49
C CYS A 13 -3.58 5.37 7.87
N ASP A 14 -4.05 6.28 8.72
CA ASP A 14 -4.81 7.43 8.25
C ASP A 14 -3.95 8.33 7.38
N MET A 15 -2.71 8.57 7.78
CA MET A 15 -1.78 9.37 7.00
C MET A 15 -1.52 8.76 5.62
N ALA A 16 -1.32 7.45 5.57
CA ALA A 16 -1.08 6.76 4.32
C ALA A 16 -2.28 6.89 3.37
N LYS A 17 -3.48 6.67 3.89
CA LYS A 17 -4.69 6.78 3.09
C LYS A 17 -4.91 8.20 2.60
N GLN A 18 -4.70 9.19 3.46
CA GLN A 18 -4.84 10.59 3.10
C GLN A 18 -3.81 10.99 2.04
N TRP A 19 -2.59 10.52 2.19
CA TRP A 19 -1.52 10.82 1.23
C TRP A 19 -1.86 10.27 -0.16
N LEU A 20 -2.33 9.02 -0.22
CA LEU A 20 -2.72 8.41 -1.49
C LEU A 20 -3.89 9.17 -2.12
N THR A 21 -4.89 9.51 -1.32
CA THR A 21 -6.05 10.25 -1.79
C THR A 21 -5.66 11.64 -2.31
N LYS A 22 -4.81 12.33 -1.56
CA LYS A 22 -4.35 13.67 -1.93
C LYS A 22 -3.65 13.68 -3.27
N HIS A 23 -2.89 12.64 -3.56
CA HIS A 23 -2.12 12.55 -4.80
C HIS A 23 -2.86 11.78 -5.90
N GLU A 24 -4.15 11.53 -5.69
CA GLU A 24 -5.01 10.87 -6.68
C GLU A 24 -4.53 9.48 -7.08
N ILE A 25 -4.01 8.75 -6.10
CA ILE A 25 -3.54 7.37 -6.29
C ILE A 25 -4.61 6.44 -5.74
N GLU A 26 -5.18 5.59 -6.58
CA GLU A 26 -6.21 4.65 -6.16
C GLU A 26 -5.64 3.56 -5.27
N PHE A 27 -6.43 3.15 -4.28
CA PHE A 27 -6.05 2.08 -3.38
C PHE A 27 -7.30 1.43 -2.79
N GLU A 28 -7.11 0.23 -2.27
CA GLU A 28 -8.14 -0.40 -1.43
C GLU A 28 -7.58 -0.58 -0.03
N GLU A 29 -8.46 -0.56 0.95
CA GLU A 29 -8.09 -0.76 2.34
C GLU A 29 -8.57 -2.12 2.81
N ILE A 30 -7.67 -2.87 3.46
CA ILE A 30 -8.03 -4.13 4.11
C ILE A 30 -7.72 -4.00 5.60
N ARG A 31 -8.75 -4.17 6.42
CA ARG A 31 -8.63 -4.06 7.87
C ARG A 31 -8.20 -5.41 8.45
N VAL A 32 -7.01 -5.44 9.03
CA VAL A 32 -6.47 -6.69 9.57
C VAL A 32 -7.10 -7.10 10.90
N ASP A 33 -7.77 -6.16 11.56
CA ASP A 33 -8.49 -6.48 12.78
C ASP A 33 -9.75 -7.32 12.54
N THR A 34 -10.31 -7.23 11.33
CA THR A 34 -11.53 -7.96 10.97
C THR A 34 -11.28 -9.01 9.89
N ASN A 35 -10.09 -9.07 9.33
CA ASN A 35 -9.74 -10.02 8.28
C ASN A 35 -8.55 -10.86 8.72
N GLN A 36 -8.83 -12.03 9.25
CA GLN A 36 -7.81 -12.93 9.79
C GLN A 36 -6.85 -13.43 8.72
N GLU A 37 -7.34 -13.66 7.52
CA GLU A 37 -6.49 -14.10 6.41
C GLU A 37 -5.45 -13.04 6.05
N ALA A 38 -5.87 -11.79 6.00
CA ALA A 38 -4.95 -10.69 5.73
C ALA A 38 -3.92 -10.55 6.84
N ARG A 39 -4.37 -10.66 8.09
CA ARG A 39 -3.47 -10.59 9.23
C ARG A 39 -2.43 -11.69 9.16
N GLN A 40 -2.86 -12.92 8.89
CA GLN A 40 -1.95 -14.04 8.79
C GLN A 40 -0.97 -13.87 7.63
N PHE A 41 -1.46 -13.36 6.51
CA PHE A 41 -0.59 -13.06 5.38
C PHE A 41 0.56 -12.13 5.78
N LEU A 42 0.25 -11.05 6.48
CA LEU A 42 1.28 -10.10 6.91
C LEU A 42 2.26 -10.71 7.90
N LEU A 43 1.75 -11.53 8.83
CA LEU A 43 2.62 -12.21 9.79
C LEU A 43 3.55 -13.18 9.06
N ASP A 44 3.04 -13.90 8.07
CA ASP A 44 3.85 -14.84 7.28
C ASP A 44 4.92 -14.11 6.48
N GLN A 45 4.67 -12.87 6.10
CA GLN A 45 5.66 -12.05 5.40
C GLN A 45 6.67 -11.39 6.35
N GLY A 46 6.52 -11.62 7.65
CA GLY A 46 7.46 -11.10 8.63
C GLY A 46 7.15 -9.70 9.11
N HIS A 47 5.98 -9.16 8.81
CA HIS A 47 5.62 -7.81 9.23
C HIS A 47 5.21 -7.78 10.69
N LYS A 48 5.65 -6.74 11.39
CA LYS A 48 5.29 -6.50 12.80
C LYS A 48 4.58 -5.18 12.97
N MET A 49 4.43 -4.41 11.91
CA MET A 49 3.87 -3.05 11.98
C MET A 49 2.77 -2.87 10.95
N ILE A 50 1.85 -1.99 11.26
CA ILE A 50 0.78 -1.54 10.39
C ILE A 50 0.93 -0.01 10.28
N PRO A 51 0.69 0.61 9.12
CA PRO A 51 0.17 0.03 7.88
C PRO A 51 1.24 -0.62 7.02
N GLN A 52 0.81 -1.52 6.14
CA GLN A 52 1.66 -2.08 5.10
C GLN A 52 1.06 -1.77 3.74
N ILE A 53 1.90 -1.46 2.77
CA ILE A 53 1.48 -1.00 1.45
C ILE A 53 1.92 -2.03 0.42
N TYR A 54 0.95 -2.65 -0.23
CA TYR A 54 1.19 -3.70 -1.23
C TYR A 54 0.61 -3.30 -2.57
N PHE A 55 1.14 -3.90 -3.62
CA PHE A 55 0.60 -3.75 -4.96
C PHE A 55 0.63 -5.11 -5.66
N ASN A 56 -0.56 -5.60 -6.02
CA ASN A 56 -0.70 -6.89 -6.71
C ASN A 56 0.02 -8.03 -5.98
N GLY A 57 -0.12 -8.07 -4.67
CA GLY A 57 0.42 -9.15 -3.85
C GLY A 57 1.89 -9.01 -3.47
N LYS A 58 2.53 -7.93 -3.88
CA LYS A 58 3.94 -7.68 -3.57
C LYS A 58 4.10 -6.42 -2.74
N LEU A 59 5.06 -6.44 -1.83
CA LEU A 59 5.35 -5.26 -1.02
C LEU A 59 5.80 -4.12 -1.92
N LEU A 60 5.06 -3.01 -1.87
CA LEU A 60 5.37 -1.84 -2.69
C LEU A 60 6.30 -0.88 -1.97
N VAL A 61 6.10 -0.69 -0.67
CA VAL A 61 6.85 0.29 0.12
C VAL A 61 7.41 -0.40 1.36
N GLU A 62 8.73 -0.44 1.47
CA GLU A 62 9.36 -0.90 2.70
C GLU A 62 9.28 0.22 3.74
N GLY A 63 8.97 -0.15 4.99
CA GLY A 63 8.83 0.82 6.06
C GLY A 63 7.40 1.31 6.27
N GLY A 64 6.44 0.81 5.51
CA GLY A 64 5.02 1.08 5.74
C GLY A 64 4.61 2.53 5.51
N GLY A 65 3.63 2.99 6.28
CA GLY A 65 3.06 4.32 6.09
C GLY A 65 4.02 5.47 6.31
N GLN A 66 4.97 5.33 7.24
CA GLN A 66 5.96 6.37 7.47
C GLN A 66 6.83 6.60 6.24
N ALA A 67 7.23 5.51 5.60
CA ALA A 67 8.06 5.61 4.40
C ALA A 67 7.25 6.14 3.22
N LEU A 68 6.01 5.72 3.11
CA LEU A 68 5.13 6.14 2.01
C LEU A 68 4.98 7.67 1.97
N VAL A 69 4.66 8.28 3.10
CA VAL A 69 4.38 9.71 3.14
C VAL A 69 5.62 10.58 2.91
N ARG A 70 6.79 9.96 2.94
CA ARG A 70 8.06 10.65 2.64
C ARG A 70 8.49 10.48 1.20
N MET A 71 7.79 9.63 0.44
CA MET A 71 8.14 9.39 -0.96
C MET A 71 7.59 10.47 -1.85
N ASP A 72 8.21 10.62 -3.00
CA ASP A 72 7.67 11.44 -4.07
C ASP A 72 6.46 10.68 -4.66
N PRO A 73 5.27 11.30 -4.71
CA PRO A 73 4.11 10.62 -5.28
C PRO A 73 4.34 10.16 -6.72
N ASN A 74 5.20 10.84 -7.46
CA ASN A 74 5.53 10.42 -8.82
C ASN A 74 6.25 9.09 -8.86
N GLN A 75 7.02 8.76 -7.82
CA GLN A 75 7.68 7.45 -7.74
C GLN A 75 6.64 6.35 -7.62
N ILE A 76 5.64 6.55 -6.78
CA ILE A 76 4.57 5.56 -6.62
C ILE A 76 3.77 5.42 -7.90
N LYS A 77 3.41 6.54 -8.52
CA LYS A 77 2.66 6.51 -9.78
C LYS A 77 3.43 5.79 -10.86
N LYS A 78 4.73 6.01 -10.91
CA LYS A 78 5.60 5.37 -11.89
C LYS A 78 5.68 3.86 -11.66
N LEU A 79 5.85 3.43 -10.41
CA LEU A 79 5.93 2.01 -10.09
C LEU A 79 4.64 1.29 -10.44
N VAL A 80 3.51 1.88 -10.09
CA VAL A 80 2.20 1.32 -10.40
C VAL A 80 1.96 1.33 -11.91
N GLY A 81 2.32 2.43 -12.57
CA GLY A 81 2.17 2.57 -14.00
C GLY A 81 3.04 1.60 -14.79
N GLU A 82 4.28 1.40 -14.38
CA GLU A 82 5.19 0.47 -15.05
C GLU A 82 4.64 -0.95 -15.04
N ILE A 83 4.16 -1.39 -13.88
CA ILE A 83 3.58 -2.72 -13.76
C ILE A 83 2.32 -2.83 -14.60
N LYS A 84 1.53 -1.78 -14.60
CA LYS A 84 0.28 -1.73 -15.35
C LYS A 84 0.51 -1.64 -16.85
N ASP A 85 1.55 -0.92 -17.24
CA ASP A 85 1.81 -0.60 -18.63
C ASP A 85 2.52 -1.69 -19.39
N VAL A 86 2.92 -2.75 -18.73
CA VAL A 86 3.56 -3.87 -19.43
C VAL A 86 2.73 -4.32 -20.63
N GLY A 87 1.42 -4.33 -20.45
CA GLY A 87 0.53 -4.69 -21.53
C GLY A 87 0.33 -3.61 -22.58
N ASP A 88 0.67 -2.38 -22.26
CA ASP A 88 0.44 -1.24 -23.15
C ASP A 88 1.62 -0.91 -24.03
N ILE A 89 2.76 -1.42 -23.68
CA ILE A 89 4.02 -1.06 -24.35
C ILE A 89 4.02 -1.48 -25.81
N GLN A 90 3.29 -2.47 -26.14
CA GLN A 90 3.23 -2.95 -27.52
C GLN A 90 2.71 -1.89 -28.47
N LEU A 91 2.31 -0.83 -27.96
CA LEU A 91 1.89 0.28 -28.82
C LEU A 91 3.09 0.76 -29.64
#